data_e26820f21faf46965c3dde8284722b08
#
_entry.id   e26820f21faf46965c3dde8284722b08
#
_cell.length_a   1.000
_cell.length_b   1.000
_cell.length_c   1.000
_cell.angle_alpha   90.00
_cell.angle_beta   90.00
_cell.angle_gamma   90.00
#
_symmetry.space_group_name_H-M   'P 1'
#
loop_
_entity.id
_entity.type
_entity.pdbx_description
1 polymer ?
#
loop_
_entity_poly.entity_id
_entity_poly.type
_entity_poly.pdbx_seq_one_letter_code
_entity_poly.pdbx_strand_id
1 'polypeptide(L)'
;MERQLNMQQQEVTHEFFMPLLIPSVTHQEKQVHVVKGKPMFYEPAELKAARTKYMDNLAQHLPDKKFNGKVRLMIKWLFPIKGKHVNGEYKDTKPDLDNSVKLLQDCMTKLGFWKDDRFVVSLITEKFWSDVPGIYINIEEVE
;
A
#
# COMPACT_ATOMS: atom_id res chain seq x y z
N MET A 1 -26.00 -6.34 28.20
CA MET A 1 -25.74 -4.91 27.99
C MET A 1 -24.32 -4.67 27.59
N GLU A 2 -23.33 -5.12 28.34
CA GLU A 2 -21.93 -4.99 27.98
C GLU A 2 -21.60 -5.65 26.65
N ARG A 3 -22.17 -6.79 26.34
CA ARG A 3 -21.97 -7.47 25.06
C ARG A 3 -22.45 -6.63 23.88
N GLN A 4 -23.57 -5.97 24.01
CA GLN A 4 -24.10 -5.12 22.95
C GLN A 4 -23.23 -3.89 22.73
N LEU A 5 -22.74 -3.31 23.82
CA LEU A 5 -21.84 -2.16 23.76
C LEU A 5 -20.52 -2.56 23.09
N ASN A 6 -19.97 -3.72 23.43
CA ASN A 6 -18.75 -4.22 22.81
C ASN A 6 -18.93 -4.50 21.32
N MET A 7 -20.08 -5.04 20.93
CA MET A 7 -20.39 -5.27 19.52
C MET A 7 -20.55 -3.97 18.74
N GLN A 8 -21.15 -2.96 19.37
CA GLN A 8 -21.33 -1.64 18.76
C GLN A 8 -20.02 -0.87 18.64
N GLN A 9 -19.06 -1.16 19.52
CA GLN A 9 -17.73 -0.55 19.51
C GLN A 9 -16.71 -1.40 18.78
N GLN A 10 -17.14 -2.51 18.19
CA GLN A 10 -16.24 -3.38 17.43
C GLN A 10 -15.70 -2.60 16.23
N GLU A 11 -14.38 -2.44 16.18
CA GLU A 11 -13.72 -1.73 15.09
C GLU A 11 -13.87 -2.52 13.79
N VAL A 12 -14.13 -1.82 12.70
CA VAL A 12 -14.13 -2.41 11.37
C VAL A 12 -12.68 -2.52 10.94
N THR A 13 -12.26 -3.74 10.70
CA THR A 13 -10.89 -4.06 10.31
C THR A 13 -10.91 -4.90 9.04
N HIS A 14 -9.99 -4.60 8.13
CA HIS A 14 -9.79 -5.38 6.93
C HIS A 14 -8.30 -5.66 6.77
N GLU A 15 -7.91 -6.92 6.86
CA GLU A 15 -6.50 -7.29 6.72
C GLU A 15 -6.33 -8.38 5.67
N PHE A 16 -5.21 -8.34 4.96
CA PHE A 16 -4.90 -9.31 3.93
C PHE A 16 -3.41 -9.31 3.64
N PHE A 17 -2.96 -10.38 3.01
CA PHE A 17 -1.59 -10.52 2.54
C PHE A 17 -1.58 -10.74 1.03
N MET A 18 -0.75 -9.99 0.31
CA MET A 18 -0.54 -10.14 -1.13
C MET A 18 0.83 -10.76 -1.39
N PRO A 19 0.91 -12.06 -1.74
CA PRO A 19 2.19 -12.65 -2.15
C PRO A 19 2.59 -12.10 -3.51
N LEU A 20 3.71 -11.39 -3.56
CA LEU A 20 4.29 -10.86 -4.80
C LEU A 20 5.72 -10.41 -4.54
N LEU A 21 6.47 -10.26 -5.63
CA LEU A 21 7.75 -9.57 -5.59
C LEU A 21 7.48 -8.07 -5.73
N ILE A 22 7.91 -7.30 -4.74
CA ILE A 22 7.61 -5.87 -4.66
C ILE A 22 8.40 -5.12 -5.74
N PRO A 23 7.74 -4.34 -6.61
CA PRO A 23 8.45 -3.52 -7.60
C PRO A 23 9.34 -2.48 -6.94
N SER A 24 10.49 -2.21 -7.53
CA SER A 24 11.45 -1.22 -7.01
C SER A 24 11.18 0.21 -7.46
N VAL A 25 10.29 0.40 -8.43
CA VAL A 25 9.96 1.73 -8.95
C VAL A 25 9.06 2.48 -7.98
N THR A 26 9.08 3.82 -8.05
CA THR A 26 8.36 4.69 -7.14
C THR A 26 7.40 5.61 -7.87
N HIS A 27 6.48 6.20 -7.11
CA HIS A 27 5.51 7.17 -7.64
C HIS A 27 6.18 8.41 -8.23
N GLN A 28 7.39 8.74 -7.81
CA GLN A 28 8.10 9.95 -8.23
C GLN A 28 8.86 9.80 -9.56
N GLU A 29 8.88 8.62 -10.15
CA GLU A 29 9.57 8.37 -11.41
C GLU A 29 8.77 8.81 -12.65
N LYS A 30 8.02 9.89 -12.55
CA LYS A 30 7.33 10.49 -13.69
C LYS A 30 8.29 11.35 -14.49
N GLN A 31 8.19 11.25 -15.82
CA GLN A 31 9.02 12.01 -16.74
C GLN A 31 8.21 13.08 -17.45
N VAL A 32 8.91 14.08 -17.98
CA VAL A 32 8.31 15.18 -18.71
C VAL A 32 8.81 15.15 -20.16
N HIS A 33 7.87 15.19 -21.11
CA HIS A 33 8.15 15.43 -22.51
C HIS A 33 7.66 16.80 -22.93
N VAL A 34 8.35 17.40 -23.92
CA VAL A 34 7.86 18.60 -24.56
C VAL A 34 7.29 18.18 -25.92
N VAL A 35 5.97 18.34 -26.10
CA VAL A 35 5.25 18.04 -27.33
C VAL A 35 4.60 19.32 -27.83
N LYS A 36 4.92 19.73 -29.04
CA LYS A 36 4.37 20.96 -29.66
C LYS A 36 4.53 22.19 -28.77
N GLY A 37 5.67 22.31 -28.11
CA GLY A 37 5.99 23.43 -27.22
C GLY A 37 5.32 23.38 -25.83
N LYS A 38 4.60 22.32 -25.51
CA LYS A 38 3.95 22.16 -24.19
C LYS A 38 4.57 20.99 -23.43
N PRO A 39 4.84 21.14 -22.11
CA PRO A 39 5.32 20.01 -21.33
C PRO A 39 4.20 18.97 -21.15
N MET A 40 4.56 17.72 -21.35
CA MET A 40 3.65 16.58 -21.15
C MET A 40 4.25 15.67 -20.08
N PHE A 41 3.44 15.31 -19.09
CA PHE A 41 3.83 14.36 -18.03
C PHE A 41 3.38 12.97 -18.42
N TYR A 42 4.25 11.99 -18.27
CA TYR A 42 3.89 10.60 -18.55
C TYR A 42 4.60 9.67 -17.56
N GLU A 43 4.01 8.50 -17.36
CA GLU A 43 4.61 7.47 -16.52
C GLU A 43 5.56 6.60 -17.35
N PRO A 44 6.79 6.35 -16.87
CA PRO A 44 7.65 5.34 -17.50
C PRO A 44 6.97 3.97 -17.51
N ALA A 45 7.37 3.13 -18.47
CA ALA A 45 6.81 1.79 -18.61
C ALA A 45 6.91 0.96 -17.33
N GLU A 46 8.00 1.09 -16.60
CA GLU A 46 8.24 0.37 -15.34
C GLU A 46 7.28 0.81 -14.24
N LEU A 47 6.99 2.11 -14.15
CA LEU A 47 6.02 2.63 -13.18
C LEU A 47 4.62 2.17 -13.53
N LYS A 48 4.25 2.16 -14.82
CA LYS A 48 2.96 1.63 -15.26
C LYS A 48 2.81 0.16 -14.91
N ALA A 49 3.86 -0.63 -15.13
CA ALA A 49 3.86 -2.05 -14.80
C ALA A 49 3.69 -2.28 -13.29
N ALA A 50 4.37 -1.48 -12.47
CA ALA A 50 4.23 -1.56 -11.02
C ALA A 50 2.81 -1.21 -10.58
N ARG A 51 2.24 -0.16 -11.15
CA ARG A 51 0.87 0.27 -10.87
C ARG A 51 -0.13 -0.82 -11.24
N THR A 52 0.01 -1.42 -12.42
CA THR A 52 -0.85 -2.52 -12.88
C THR A 52 -0.76 -3.70 -11.93
N LYS A 53 0.44 -4.07 -11.51
CA LYS A 53 0.66 -5.19 -10.58
C LYS A 53 -0.04 -4.93 -9.25
N TYR A 54 0.08 -3.73 -8.69
CA TYR A 54 -0.62 -3.37 -7.47
C TYR A 54 -2.14 -3.38 -7.65
N MET A 55 -2.63 -2.79 -8.73
CA MET A 55 -4.06 -2.73 -9.01
C MET A 55 -4.66 -4.13 -9.13
N ASP A 56 -4.01 -5.03 -9.86
CA ASP A 56 -4.49 -6.39 -10.07
C ASP A 56 -4.52 -7.19 -8.75
N ASN A 57 -3.49 -7.06 -7.94
CA ASN A 57 -3.42 -7.76 -6.66
C ASN A 57 -4.41 -7.18 -5.65
N LEU A 58 -4.46 -5.86 -5.52
CA LEU A 58 -5.37 -5.18 -4.59
C LEU A 58 -6.85 -5.42 -4.92
N ALA A 59 -7.17 -5.53 -6.20
CA ALA A 59 -8.57 -5.74 -6.63
C ALA A 59 -9.16 -7.05 -6.09
N GLN A 60 -8.32 -8.02 -5.75
CA GLN A 60 -8.76 -9.29 -5.17
C GLN A 60 -9.09 -9.18 -3.68
N HIS A 61 -8.78 -8.05 -3.07
CA HIS A 61 -8.89 -7.85 -1.62
C HIS A 61 -9.71 -6.64 -1.24
N LEU A 62 -10.60 -6.20 -2.11
CA LEU A 62 -11.48 -5.07 -1.80
C LEU A 62 -12.33 -5.41 -0.56
N PRO A 63 -12.51 -4.46 0.36
CA PRO A 63 -13.41 -4.67 1.48
C PRO A 63 -14.85 -4.77 1.00
N ASP A 64 -15.70 -5.47 1.75
CA ASP A 64 -17.13 -5.60 1.42
C ASP A 64 -17.80 -4.25 1.29
N LYS A 65 -17.41 -3.31 2.14
CA LYS A 65 -17.86 -1.92 2.08
C LYS A 65 -16.66 -1.00 2.11
N LYS A 66 -16.69 0.01 1.26
CA LYS A 66 -15.70 1.09 1.27
C LYS A 66 -15.62 1.71 2.67
N PHE A 67 -14.42 1.92 3.17
CA PHE A 67 -14.23 2.66 4.41
C PHE A 67 -14.76 4.09 4.27
N ASN A 68 -15.56 4.52 5.23
CA ASN A 68 -16.33 5.75 5.13
C ASN A 68 -15.93 6.77 6.19
N GLY A 69 -14.73 6.74 6.68
CA GLY A 69 -14.27 7.67 7.68
C GLY A 69 -12.77 7.55 7.87
N LYS A 70 -12.30 8.01 9.02
CA LYS A 70 -10.88 7.98 9.37
C LYS A 70 -10.39 6.55 9.51
N VAL A 71 -9.24 6.28 8.93
CA VAL A 71 -8.62 4.94 8.98
C VAL A 71 -7.16 5.02 9.40
N ARG A 72 -6.71 3.93 10.02
CA ARG A 72 -5.30 3.64 10.21
C ARG A 72 -4.90 2.61 9.18
N LEU A 73 -3.85 2.90 8.43
CA LEU A 73 -3.29 1.99 7.45
C LEU A 73 -1.95 1.47 7.96
N MET A 74 -1.83 0.15 8.08
CA MET A 74 -0.58 -0.49 8.41
C MET A 74 -0.12 -1.31 7.22
N ILE A 75 1.13 -1.14 6.80
CA ILE A 75 1.73 -1.84 5.67
C ILE A 75 3.05 -2.44 6.11
N LYS A 76 3.21 -3.74 5.89
CA LYS A 76 4.50 -4.42 6.07
C LYS A 76 4.97 -4.93 4.72
N TRP A 77 6.12 -4.42 4.30
CA TRP A 77 6.76 -4.76 3.03
C TRP A 77 7.75 -5.89 3.29
N LEU A 78 7.50 -7.05 2.71
CA LEU A 78 8.32 -8.23 2.92
C LEU A 78 9.12 -8.52 1.65
N PHE A 79 10.42 -8.36 1.76
CA PHE A 79 11.35 -8.55 0.64
C PHE A 79 12.08 -9.89 0.77
N PRO A 80 12.35 -10.57 -0.36
CA PRO A 80 13.07 -11.85 -0.29
C PRO A 80 14.46 -11.67 0.29
N ILE A 81 14.83 -12.57 1.18
CA ILE A 81 16.12 -12.54 1.86
C ILE A 81 17.26 -12.63 0.86
N LYS A 82 18.24 -11.75 1.02
CA LYS A 82 19.49 -11.76 0.27
C LYS A 82 20.65 -11.68 1.26
N GLY A 83 21.74 -12.39 0.96
CA GLY A 83 22.91 -12.37 1.80
C GLY A 83 22.69 -13.03 3.15
N LYS A 84 23.23 -12.41 4.20
CA LYS A 84 23.22 -12.97 5.56
C LYS A 84 22.07 -12.49 6.42
N HIS A 85 21.05 -11.88 5.82
CA HIS A 85 19.89 -11.40 6.55
C HIS A 85 18.98 -12.56 6.95
N VAL A 86 18.22 -12.38 8.02
CA VAL A 86 17.31 -13.41 8.54
C VAL A 86 15.86 -12.94 8.42
N ASN A 87 14.95 -13.91 8.42
CA ASN A 87 13.52 -13.64 8.33
C ASN A 87 13.07 -12.74 9.49
N GLY A 88 12.39 -11.63 9.15
CA GLY A 88 11.87 -10.68 10.14
C GLY A 88 12.83 -9.56 10.51
N GLU A 89 14.04 -9.56 9.97
CA GLU A 89 15.00 -8.47 10.18
C GLU A 89 14.55 -7.23 9.40
N TYR A 90 14.68 -6.05 10.01
CA TYR A 90 14.39 -4.81 9.28
C TYR A 90 15.34 -4.64 8.10
N LYS A 91 14.78 -4.23 6.97
CA LYS A 91 15.54 -3.97 5.75
C LYS A 91 15.87 -2.48 5.68
N ASP A 92 17.15 -2.14 5.73
CA ASP A 92 17.61 -0.76 5.71
C ASP A 92 18.17 -0.30 4.36
N THR A 93 17.87 -1.05 3.30
CA THR A 93 18.26 -0.71 1.94
C THR A 93 17.04 -0.32 1.10
N LYS A 94 17.27 0.15 -0.12
CA LYS A 94 16.17 0.55 -1.03
C LYS A 94 15.15 -0.58 -1.23
N PRO A 95 13.89 -0.26 -1.55
CA PRO A 95 13.35 1.07 -1.85
C PRO A 95 13.00 1.87 -0.57
N ASP A 96 12.86 3.20 -0.73
CA ASP A 96 12.43 4.07 0.36
C ASP A 96 10.95 3.86 0.66
N LEU A 97 10.61 3.82 1.94
CA LEU A 97 9.23 3.55 2.38
C LEU A 97 8.24 4.60 1.89
N ASP A 98 8.57 5.88 2.00
CA ASP A 98 7.67 6.96 1.63
C ASP A 98 7.26 6.89 0.16
N ASN A 99 8.20 6.62 -0.74
CA ASN A 99 7.91 6.50 -2.16
C ASN A 99 7.09 5.26 -2.49
N SER A 100 7.39 4.13 -1.86
CA SER A 100 6.66 2.88 -2.06
C SER A 100 5.21 2.99 -1.59
N VAL A 101 5.01 3.57 -0.42
CA VAL A 101 3.68 3.78 0.16
C VAL A 101 2.83 4.66 -0.74
N LYS A 102 3.42 5.71 -1.30
CA LYS A 102 2.67 6.67 -2.13
C LYS A 102 2.02 6.00 -3.34
N LEU A 103 2.74 5.14 -4.03
CA LEU A 103 2.19 4.41 -5.16
C LEU A 103 1.11 3.42 -4.73
N LEU A 104 1.36 2.64 -3.69
CA LEU A 104 0.39 1.66 -3.20
C LEU A 104 -0.89 2.33 -2.73
N GLN A 105 -0.77 3.39 -1.94
CA GLN A 105 -1.91 4.12 -1.40
C GLN A 105 -2.75 4.77 -2.51
N ASP A 106 -2.09 5.30 -3.54
CA ASP A 106 -2.77 5.84 -4.71
C ASP A 106 -3.61 4.78 -5.42
N CYS A 107 -3.08 3.58 -5.57
CA CYS A 107 -3.81 2.45 -6.14
C CYS A 107 -5.01 2.05 -5.27
N MET A 108 -4.84 2.02 -3.96
CA MET A 108 -5.92 1.69 -3.03
C MET A 108 -7.07 2.71 -3.12
N THR A 109 -6.74 3.97 -3.21
CA THR A 109 -7.73 5.04 -3.39
C THR A 109 -8.50 4.86 -4.71
N LYS A 110 -7.79 4.61 -5.79
CA LYS A 110 -8.40 4.42 -7.11
C LYS A 110 -9.33 3.21 -7.16
N LEU A 111 -9.00 2.16 -6.45
CA LEU A 111 -9.84 0.96 -6.36
C LEU A 111 -11.03 1.14 -5.42
N GLY A 112 -11.04 2.18 -4.62
CA GLY A 112 -12.16 2.47 -3.74
C GLY A 112 -12.11 1.82 -2.37
N PHE A 113 -10.92 1.56 -1.82
CA PHE A 113 -10.80 1.14 -0.42
C PHE A 113 -11.37 2.22 0.50
N TRP A 114 -11.15 3.48 0.14
CA TRP A 114 -11.71 4.68 0.76
C TRP A 114 -11.96 5.72 -0.34
N LYS A 115 -12.63 6.79 0.02
CA LYS A 115 -12.98 7.83 -0.95
C LYS A 115 -11.79 8.71 -1.34
N ASP A 116 -10.90 8.97 -0.40
CA ASP A 116 -9.81 9.92 -0.57
C ASP A 116 -8.67 9.60 0.40
N ASP A 117 -7.43 9.82 -0.03
CA ASP A 117 -6.24 9.59 0.79
C ASP A 117 -6.25 10.36 2.11
N ARG A 118 -6.96 11.49 2.16
CA ARG A 118 -7.04 12.33 3.37
C ARG A 118 -7.68 11.60 4.55
N PHE A 119 -8.42 10.53 4.31
CA PHE A 119 -9.02 9.73 5.38
C PHE A 119 -8.02 8.84 6.09
N VAL A 120 -6.85 8.61 5.50
CA VAL A 120 -5.77 7.91 6.16
C VAL A 120 -5.12 8.87 7.16
N VAL A 121 -5.53 8.78 8.41
CA VAL A 121 -5.09 9.69 9.47
C VAL A 121 -3.96 9.13 10.33
N SER A 122 -3.68 7.84 10.19
CA SER A 122 -2.59 7.14 10.86
C SER A 122 -1.97 6.17 9.88
N LEU A 123 -0.66 6.24 9.71
CA LEU A 123 0.07 5.41 8.76
C LEU A 123 1.25 4.77 9.48
N ILE A 124 1.28 3.44 9.47
CA ILE A 124 2.39 2.66 10.00
C ILE A 124 2.91 1.81 8.85
N THR A 125 4.20 1.96 8.54
CA THR A 125 4.79 1.22 7.44
C THR A 125 6.20 0.79 7.83
N GLU A 126 6.51 -0.47 7.53
CA GLU A 126 7.78 -1.09 7.90
C GLU A 126 8.22 -2.04 6.80
N LYS A 127 9.52 -2.18 6.60
CA LYS A 127 10.05 -3.12 5.60
C LYS A 127 11.00 -4.11 6.23
N PHE A 128 10.87 -5.35 5.79
CA PHE A 128 11.56 -6.51 6.36
C PHE A 128 12.16 -7.41 5.30
N TRP A 129 13.19 -8.13 5.66
CA TRP A 129 13.63 -9.33 4.96
C TRP A 129 12.72 -10.49 5.38
N SER A 130 12.29 -11.31 4.43
CA SER A 130 11.32 -12.37 4.75
C SER A 130 11.50 -13.60 3.86
N ASP A 131 11.22 -14.75 4.45
CA ASP A 131 11.13 -16.01 3.72
C ASP A 131 9.96 -16.01 2.73
N VAL A 132 8.91 -15.24 3.05
CA VAL A 132 7.70 -15.14 2.21
C VAL A 132 7.56 -13.70 1.74
N PRO A 133 8.00 -13.38 0.51
CA PRO A 133 7.89 -12.01 0.01
C PRO A 133 6.44 -11.63 -0.30
N GLY A 134 6.13 -10.38 -0.07
CA GLY A 134 4.80 -9.84 -0.32
C GLY A 134 4.53 -8.58 0.48
N ILE A 135 3.26 -8.21 0.52
CA ILE A 135 2.81 -7.01 1.24
C ILE A 135 1.66 -7.41 2.16
N TYR A 136 1.85 -7.17 3.45
CA TYR A 136 0.78 -7.30 4.44
C TYR A 136 0.13 -5.95 4.65
N ILE A 137 -1.20 -5.91 4.61
CA ILE A 137 -1.98 -4.68 4.78
C ILE A 137 -3.05 -4.90 5.85
N ASN A 138 -3.16 -3.94 6.74
CA ASN A 138 -4.22 -3.88 7.74
C ASN A 138 -4.82 -2.48 7.72
N ILE A 139 -6.13 -2.41 7.57
CA ILE A 139 -6.89 -1.16 7.57
C ILE A 139 -7.90 -1.25 8.69
N GLU A 140 -7.90 -0.28 9.60
CA GLU A 140 -8.91 -0.23 10.67
C GLU A 140 -9.52 1.16 10.77
N GLU A 141 -10.81 1.20 11.04
CA GLU A 141 -11.48 2.47 11.34
C GLU A 141 -11.00 2.98 12.69
N VAL A 142 -10.82 4.29 12.78
CA VAL A 142 -10.45 4.98 14.03
C VAL A 142 -11.41 6.15 14.27
N GLU A 143 -11.48 6.56 15.51
CA GLU A 143 -12.35 7.68 15.91
C GLU A 143 -11.64 9.03 15.85
#